data_2493e0e86e6303a676400d7f6cdf2556
#
_entry.id   2493e0e86e6303a676400d7f6cdf2556
#
_cell.length_a   1.000
_cell.length_b   1.000
_cell.length_c   1.000
_cell.angle_alpha   90.00
_cell.angle_beta   90.00
_cell.angle_gamma   90.00
#
_symmetry.space_group_name_H-M   'P 1'
#
loop_
_entity.id
_entity.type
_entity.pdbx_description
1 polymer ?
#
loop_
_entity_poly.entity_id
_entity_poly.type
_entity_poly.pdbx_seq_one_letter_code
_entity_poly.pdbx_strand_id
1 'polypeptide(L)'
;MPLRLTALAAALMLAGSIHAAERIKVGFVSTLSGPGAGLGVDIRDGFNLAIKQLDGKLGGLSAEVIVADDQQNPDIAKQTADKFLKKDKVDFMTGIVF
;
A
#
# COMPACT_ATOMS: atom_id res chain seq x y z
N MET A 1 13.56 -48.90 -3.24
CA MET A 1 13.60 -47.88 -4.29
C MET A 1 13.47 -46.48 -3.68
N PRO A 2 14.46 -45.99 -2.93
CA PRO A 2 14.35 -44.72 -2.22
C PRO A 2 14.47 -43.48 -3.09
N LEU A 3 14.97 -43.58 -4.31
CA LEU A 3 15.19 -42.45 -5.23
C LEU A 3 13.90 -41.78 -5.77
N ARG A 4 12.78 -42.50 -5.84
CA ARG A 4 11.52 -41.98 -6.35
C ARG A 4 10.74 -41.15 -5.32
N LEU A 5 10.93 -41.43 -4.04
CA LEU A 5 10.30 -40.71 -2.94
C LEU A 5 10.99 -39.37 -2.65
N THR A 6 12.31 -39.28 -2.87
CA THR A 6 13.07 -38.04 -2.67
C THR A 6 12.79 -37.00 -3.75
N ALA A 7 12.53 -37.43 -4.99
CA ALA A 7 12.15 -36.52 -6.08
C ALA A 7 10.77 -35.89 -5.87
N LEU A 8 9.82 -36.65 -5.30
CA LEU A 8 8.47 -36.15 -5.03
C LEU A 8 8.46 -35.13 -3.87
N ALA A 9 9.27 -35.34 -2.85
CA ALA A 9 9.40 -34.41 -1.73
C ALA A 9 10.06 -33.07 -2.13
N ALA A 10 11.02 -33.11 -3.05
CA ALA A 10 11.66 -31.89 -3.58
C ALA A 10 10.70 -31.07 -4.45
N ALA A 11 9.84 -31.74 -5.23
CA ALA A 11 8.83 -31.04 -6.04
C ALA A 11 7.75 -30.37 -5.18
N LEU A 12 7.37 -30.97 -4.06
CA LEU A 12 6.41 -30.38 -3.11
C LEU A 12 6.99 -29.17 -2.35
N MET A 13 8.29 -29.14 -2.06
CA MET A 13 8.92 -28.00 -1.45
C MET A 13 9.06 -26.80 -2.38
N LEU A 14 9.26 -27.01 -3.67
CA LEU A 14 9.29 -25.95 -4.68
C LEU A 14 7.89 -25.35 -4.94
N ALA A 15 6.83 -26.11 -4.84
CA ALA A 15 5.47 -25.62 -4.97
C ALA A 15 5.03 -24.75 -3.78
N GLY A 16 5.58 -24.97 -2.57
CA GLY A 16 5.28 -24.17 -1.37
C GLY A 16 5.92 -22.79 -1.35
N SER A 17 6.89 -22.48 -2.23
CA SER A 17 7.59 -21.19 -2.25
C SER A 17 6.99 -20.16 -3.23
N ILE A 18 5.87 -20.49 -3.92
CA ILE A 18 5.23 -19.63 -4.93
C ILE A 18 4.15 -18.71 -4.34
N HIS A 19 3.99 -18.68 -3.02
CA HIS A 19 3.00 -17.82 -2.35
C HIS A 19 3.62 -16.49 -1.88
N ALA A 20 4.24 -15.72 -2.78
CA ALA A 20 4.45 -14.31 -2.49
C ALA A 20 3.08 -13.61 -2.51
N ALA A 21 2.68 -13.06 -1.37
CA ALA A 21 1.48 -12.24 -1.31
C ALA A 21 1.68 -11.04 -2.26
N GLU A 22 0.98 -11.07 -3.37
CA GLU A 22 1.00 -9.98 -4.33
C GLU A 22 0.03 -8.91 -3.87
N ARG A 23 0.58 -7.82 -3.37
CA ARG A 23 -0.19 -6.64 -2.99
C ARG A 23 0.53 -5.40 -3.49
N ILE A 24 -0.23 -4.34 -3.67
CA ILE A 24 0.29 -3.01 -3.94
C ILE A 24 0.13 -2.19 -2.67
N LYS A 25 1.21 -1.58 -2.23
CA LYS A 25 1.23 -0.70 -1.08
C LYS A 25 1.27 0.75 -1.54
N VAL A 26 0.26 1.53 -1.15
CA VAL A 26 0.09 2.93 -1.53
C VAL A 26 0.23 3.82 -0.31
N GLY A 27 1.14 4.78 -0.35
CA GLY A 27 1.21 5.85 0.63
C GLY A 27 0.31 7.02 0.20
N PHE A 28 -0.69 7.34 1.00
CA PHE A 28 -1.62 8.43 0.73
C PHE A 28 -1.41 9.54 1.76
N VAL A 29 -0.93 10.69 1.30
CA VAL A 29 -0.72 11.88 2.13
C VAL A 29 -1.80 12.90 1.82
N SER A 30 -2.51 13.35 2.84
CA SER A 30 -3.53 14.39 2.68
C SER A 30 -3.53 15.32 3.89
N THR A 31 -4.11 16.49 3.73
CA THR A 31 -4.35 17.39 4.85
C THR A 31 -5.63 16.98 5.55
N LEU A 32 -5.51 16.33 6.71
CA LEU A 32 -6.66 15.79 7.44
C LEU A 32 -6.97 16.57 8.73
N SER A 33 -6.15 17.56 9.06
CA SER A 33 -6.33 18.46 10.19
C SER A 33 -5.92 19.88 9.82
N GLY A 34 -6.37 20.86 10.61
CA GLY A 34 -6.12 22.27 10.36
C GLY A 34 -7.11 22.91 9.37
N PRO A 35 -6.82 24.13 8.91
CA PRO A 35 -7.76 24.92 8.10
C PRO A 35 -8.15 24.27 6.77
N GLY A 36 -7.23 23.54 6.15
CA GLY A 36 -7.45 22.87 4.87
C GLY A 36 -8.04 21.47 4.97
N ALA A 37 -8.39 21.01 6.17
CA ALA A 37 -8.81 19.63 6.42
C ALA A 37 -10.05 19.21 5.62
N GLY A 38 -11.01 20.10 5.41
CA GLY A 38 -12.21 19.78 4.67
C GLY A 38 -11.90 19.22 3.28
N LEU A 39 -11.04 19.91 2.55
CA LEU A 39 -10.62 19.47 1.21
C LEU A 39 -9.84 18.14 1.26
N GLY A 40 -8.90 18.02 2.19
CA GLY A 40 -8.08 16.83 2.33
C GLY A 40 -8.88 15.59 2.71
N VAL A 41 -9.88 15.74 3.57
CA VAL A 41 -10.81 14.68 3.96
C VAL A 41 -11.65 14.23 2.76
N ASP A 42 -12.19 15.16 1.99
CA ASP A 42 -13.00 14.85 0.81
C ASP A 42 -12.18 14.07 -0.23
N ILE A 43 -10.94 14.47 -0.45
CA ILE A 43 -10.02 13.76 -1.37
C ILE A 43 -9.74 12.35 -0.86
N ARG A 44 -9.44 12.18 0.43
CA ARG A 44 -9.23 10.87 1.03
C ARG A 44 -10.47 9.98 0.87
N ASP A 45 -11.63 10.52 1.16
CA ASP A 45 -12.88 9.75 1.11
C ASP A 45 -13.21 9.34 -0.33
N GLY A 46 -12.96 10.22 -1.30
CA GLY A 46 -13.09 9.89 -2.72
C GLY A 46 -12.11 8.79 -3.15
N PHE A 47 -10.87 8.86 -2.71
CA PHE A 47 -9.88 7.82 -2.97
C PHE A 47 -10.30 6.47 -2.36
N ASN A 48 -10.72 6.47 -1.11
CA ASN A 48 -11.18 5.26 -0.43
C ASN A 48 -12.43 4.67 -1.09
N LEU A 49 -13.34 5.51 -1.55
CA LEU A 49 -14.52 5.06 -2.28
C LEU A 49 -14.11 4.35 -3.59
N ALA A 50 -13.18 4.89 -4.34
CA ALA A 50 -12.69 4.27 -5.56
C ALA A 50 -12.05 2.89 -5.28
N ILE A 51 -11.23 2.79 -4.24
CA ILE A 51 -10.66 1.50 -3.83
C ILE A 51 -11.76 0.51 -3.48
N LYS A 52 -12.78 0.94 -2.76
CA LYS A 52 -13.92 0.09 -2.39
C LYS A 52 -14.69 -0.39 -3.63
N GLN A 53 -14.91 0.48 -4.61
CA GLN A 53 -15.58 0.11 -5.86
C GLN A 53 -14.77 -0.87 -6.70
N LEU A 54 -13.46 -0.91 -6.50
CA LEU A 54 -12.54 -1.86 -7.13
C LEU A 54 -12.31 -3.12 -6.28
N ASP A 55 -13.17 -3.38 -5.30
CA ASP A 55 -13.07 -4.53 -4.38
C ASP A 55 -11.74 -4.58 -3.61
N GLY A 56 -11.18 -3.42 -3.26
CA GLY A 56 -9.92 -3.32 -2.54
C GLY A 56 -8.69 -3.67 -3.39
N LYS A 57 -8.82 -3.59 -4.72
CA LYS A 57 -7.76 -3.99 -5.64
C LYS A 57 -7.35 -2.84 -6.56
N LEU A 58 -6.09 -2.87 -6.97
CA LEU A 58 -5.54 -2.01 -8.01
C LEU A 58 -4.81 -2.90 -9.03
N GLY A 59 -5.20 -2.79 -10.30
CA GLY A 59 -4.60 -3.64 -11.33
C GLY A 59 -4.74 -5.14 -11.07
N GLY A 60 -5.79 -5.54 -10.37
CA GLY A 60 -6.01 -6.94 -10.00
C GLY A 60 -5.26 -7.41 -8.75
N LEU A 61 -4.44 -6.56 -8.14
CA LEU A 61 -3.69 -6.87 -6.92
C LEU A 61 -4.36 -6.22 -5.70
N SER A 62 -4.32 -6.89 -4.57
CA SER A 62 -4.80 -6.31 -3.31
C SER A 62 -4.06 -5.03 -2.99
N ALA A 63 -4.80 -3.97 -2.68
CA ALA A 63 -4.25 -2.67 -2.32
C ALA A 63 -4.22 -2.49 -0.81
N GLU A 64 -3.04 -2.18 -0.28
CA GLU A 64 -2.86 -1.71 1.08
C GLU A 64 -2.61 -0.20 1.02
N VAL A 65 -3.50 0.58 1.61
CA VAL A 65 -3.39 2.04 1.62
C VAL A 65 -3.01 2.50 3.01
N ILE A 66 -1.88 3.19 3.11
CA ILE A 66 -1.41 3.81 4.35
C ILE A 66 -1.69 5.30 4.25
N VAL A 67 -2.59 5.78 5.08
CA VAL A 67 -3.01 7.19 5.10
C VAL A 67 -2.21 7.96 6.14
N ALA A 68 -1.75 9.15 5.78
CA ALA A 68 -1.07 10.06 6.70
C ALA A 68 -1.60 11.48 6.54
N ASP A 69 -1.66 12.18 7.67
CA ASP A 69 -2.04 13.59 7.76
C ASP A 69 -0.78 14.47 7.72
N ASP A 70 -0.67 15.35 6.75
CA ASP A 70 0.44 16.30 6.67
C ASP A 70 0.22 17.56 7.52
N GLN A 71 -0.95 17.71 8.12
CA GLN A 71 -1.31 18.85 8.98
C GLN A 71 -1.12 20.22 8.29
N GLN A 72 -1.21 20.23 6.96
CA GLN A 72 -0.93 21.42 6.14
C GLN A 72 0.48 21.97 6.38
N ASN A 73 1.43 21.10 6.66
CA ASN A 73 2.82 21.44 6.96
C ASN A 73 3.76 20.72 5.99
N PRO A 74 4.50 21.46 5.15
CA PRO A 74 5.40 20.85 4.16
C PRO A 74 6.51 19.99 4.78
N ASP A 75 6.98 20.33 5.97
CA ASP A 75 8.03 19.55 6.64
C ASP A 75 7.48 18.19 7.11
N ILE A 76 6.25 18.16 7.60
CA ILE A 76 5.59 16.91 7.96
C ILE A 76 5.31 16.07 6.71
N ALA A 77 4.87 16.69 5.62
CA ALA A 77 4.68 16.00 4.35
C ALA A 77 5.98 15.34 3.86
N LYS A 78 7.10 16.07 3.95
CA LYS A 78 8.42 15.54 3.58
C LYS A 78 8.85 14.37 4.47
N GLN A 79 8.71 14.50 5.79
CA GLN A 79 9.02 13.42 6.72
C GLN A 79 8.16 12.19 6.47
N THR A 80 6.89 12.40 6.17
CA THR A 80 5.97 11.33 5.81
C THR A 80 6.39 10.61 4.53
N ALA A 81 6.78 11.35 3.50
CA ALA A 81 7.29 10.79 2.25
C ALA A 81 8.54 9.94 2.50
N ASP A 82 9.49 10.45 3.29
CA ASP A 82 10.67 9.69 3.66
C ASP A 82 10.33 8.38 4.39
N LYS A 83 9.40 8.44 5.33
CA LYS A 83 8.93 7.26 6.05
C LYS A 83 8.27 6.25 5.11
N PHE A 84 7.40 6.70 4.22
CA PHE A 84 6.74 5.84 3.25
C PHE A 84 7.73 5.11 2.35
N LEU A 85 8.77 5.80 1.90
CA LEU A 85 9.78 5.22 1.02
C LEU A 85 10.76 4.29 1.74
N LYS A 86 11.23 4.71 2.91
CA LYS A 86 12.34 4.03 3.60
C LYS A 86 11.87 2.97 4.58
N LYS A 87 10.76 3.21 5.26
CA LYS A 87 10.26 2.34 6.34
C LYS A 87 9.10 1.47 5.87
N ASP A 88 8.06 2.07 5.32
CA ASP A 88 6.87 1.36 4.88
C ASP A 88 7.06 0.70 3.51
N LYS A 89 8.03 1.19 2.73
CA LYS A 89 8.39 0.68 1.40
C LYS A 89 7.19 0.59 0.47
N VAL A 90 6.47 1.71 0.35
CA VAL A 90 5.33 1.82 -0.54
C VAL A 90 5.76 1.69 -2.00
N ASP A 91 4.89 1.14 -2.83
CA ASP A 91 5.13 1.03 -4.26
C ASP A 91 4.96 2.38 -4.95
N PHE A 92 3.99 3.18 -4.51
CA PHE A 92 3.86 4.58 -4.93
C PHE A 92 3.15 5.41 -3.88
N MET A 93 3.33 6.73 -4.02
CA MET A 93 2.68 7.72 -3.19
C MET A 93 1.72 8.55 -4.02
N THR A 94 0.64 8.98 -3.39
CA THR A 94 -0.34 9.89 -3.96
C THR A 94 -0.93 10.78 -2.89
N GLY A 95 -1.75 11.71 -3.28
CA GLY A 95 -2.36 12.67 -2.38
C GLY A 95 -1.76 14.06 -2.59
N ILE A 96 -1.42 14.72 -1.50
CA ILE A 96 -0.97 16.11 -1.45
C ILE A 96 -2.06 17.08 -1.87
N VAL A 97 -2.35 18.02 -0.98
CA VAL A 97 -3.37 19.06 -1.22
C VAL A 97 -2.74 20.41 -1.42
N PHE A 98 -1.68 20.74 -0.69
CA PHE A 98 -1.02 22.03 -0.70
C PHE A 98 0.49 21.89 -0.90
#